data_8f94a95c7fc37b20720e8b1481d1c0ca
#
_entry.id   8f94a95c7fc37b20720e8b1481d1c0ca
#
_cell.length_a   1.000
_cell.length_b   1.000
_cell.length_c   1.000
_cell.angle_alpha   90.00
_cell.angle_beta   90.00
_cell.angle_gamma   90.00
#
_symmetry.space_group_name_H-M   'P 1'
#
loop_
_entity.id
_entity.type
_entity.pdbx_description
1 polymer ?
#
loop_
_entity_poly.entity_id
_entity_poly.type
_entity_poly.pdbx_seq_one_letter_code
_entity_poly.pdbx_strand_id
1 'polypeptide(L)'
;MWRRWLCPCCSCCACFPFTADGEDNQKAMKSIRSVYKIGHGPSSSHTVGPYRAAKILGQRYPEADAWQVTLCGSLAFTGEGHGTGKAIRAALPGAEIIFNREEENLPHPNTMIFKALKDGEVIITKRVFSIGGGSIRIEGESPDEEKEIYPQNSFAEILQCCKQEGISLTEFIYRYEGEAVKDYLRMVWSVMQEAIQRGLKAEGILPGGLGVSRKAKLLFEMRCYNENADVTMNRLIAAYAYAVSEENADENLVVTAPTCGSSGVLPAVLYYMQHDRGFPEDEILDALAAGGIIGNLIRTNASISGAECGCQAEIGSACSMTAAALATLYGLNIDQIEYAAEIAMDHNLGLTCDPVNGLVQIPCIERNAVAAMRAISSVNLSRFLYATRKISFDEVVATMYRTGKDMDEKYRETSHGGLAQLYAAKN
;
A
#
# COMPACT_ATOMS: atom_id res chain seq x y z
N MET A 1 -57.91 21.70 20.05
CA MET A 1 -58.05 21.93 18.60
C MET A 1 -56.69 22.31 18.05
N TRP A 2 -55.91 21.35 17.56
CA TRP A 2 -54.65 21.59 16.86
C TRP A 2 -54.77 20.91 15.51
N ARG A 3 -54.81 21.69 14.41
CA ARG A 3 -54.91 21.22 13.04
C ARG A 3 -53.56 20.68 12.58
N ARG A 4 -53.55 19.42 12.10
CA ARG A 4 -52.48 18.81 11.32
C ARG A 4 -52.35 19.53 9.96
N TRP A 5 -51.14 20.01 9.66
CA TRP A 5 -50.73 20.37 8.33
C TRP A 5 -50.03 19.17 7.72
N LEU A 6 -50.66 18.49 6.78
CA LEU A 6 -50.05 17.53 5.89
C LEU A 6 -49.41 18.32 4.75
N CYS A 7 -48.10 18.18 4.56
CA CYS A 7 -47.40 18.67 3.38
C CYS A 7 -47.39 17.56 2.31
N PRO A 8 -47.99 17.76 1.13
CA PRO A 8 -47.92 16.79 0.06
C PRO A 8 -46.80 17.21 -0.91
N CYS A 9 -45.56 16.80 -0.67
CA CYS A 9 -44.48 16.81 -1.66
C CYS A 9 -43.27 15.98 -1.14
N CYS A 10 -43.37 14.69 -1.26
CA CYS A 10 -42.20 13.80 -1.09
C CYS A 10 -42.25 12.72 -2.18
N SER A 11 -42.05 13.14 -3.42
CA SER A 11 -41.77 12.27 -4.56
C SER A 11 -40.52 12.80 -5.28
N CYS A 12 -39.38 12.79 -4.60
CA CYS A 12 -38.06 13.03 -5.19
C CYS A 12 -37.00 12.39 -4.32
N CYS A 13 -37.13 11.09 -4.02
CA CYS A 13 -35.97 10.24 -3.72
C CYS A 13 -35.70 9.47 -5.02
N ALA A 14 -35.13 10.13 -5.99
CA ALA A 14 -34.44 9.45 -7.07
C ALA A 14 -33.12 8.94 -6.47
N CYS A 15 -33.10 7.69 -6.04
CA CYS A 15 -31.88 6.93 -5.90
C CYS A 15 -31.29 6.90 -7.32
N PHE A 16 -30.28 7.71 -7.57
CA PHE A 16 -29.43 7.54 -8.74
C PHE A 16 -28.65 6.24 -8.53
N PRO A 17 -28.84 5.22 -9.35
CA PRO A 17 -27.91 4.12 -9.37
C PRO A 17 -26.59 4.67 -9.91
N PHE A 18 -25.55 4.60 -9.11
CA PHE A 18 -24.20 4.96 -9.50
C PHE A 18 -23.69 3.83 -10.43
N THR A 19 -24.04 3.89 -11.71
CA THR A 19 -23.45 3.01 -12.72
C THR A 19 -22.12 3.61 -13.15
N ALA A 20 -21.02 3.00 -12.70
CA ALA A 20 -19.76 3.09 -13.41
C ALA A 20 -20.00 2.51 -14.82
N ASP A 21 -19.57 3.21 -15.84
CA ASP A 21 -19.70 2.80 -17.24
C ASP A 21 -19.15 1.38 -17.46
N GLY A 22 -20.02 0.52 -17.94
CA GLY A 22 -19.72 -0.64 -18.77
C GLY A 22 -19.04 -1.84 -18.12
N GLU A 23 -19.82 -2.91 -18.00
CA GLU A 23 -19.52 -4.28 -17.60
C GLU A 23 -19.52 -4.53 -16.08
N ASP A 24 -20.65 -5.02 -15.62
CA ASP A 24 -20.92 -5.61 -14.30
C ASP A 24 -20.16 -6.96 -14.18
N ASN A 25 -18.82 -6.90 -14.23
CA ASN A 25 -17.97 -8.02 -13.92
C ASN A 25 -17.64 -7.89 -12.43
N GLN A 26 -18.50 -8.41 -11.55
CA GLN A 26 -18.26 -8.52 -10.10
C GLN A 26 -16.95 -9.29 -9.89
N LYS A 27 -15.83 -8.56 -9.80
CA LYS A 27 -14.52 -9.13 -9.49
C LYS A 27 -14.54 -9.56 -8.04
N ALA A 28 -14.61 -10.85 -7.79
CA ALA A 28 -14.38 -11.41 -6.46
C ALA A 28 -12.99 -11.00 -5.94
N MET A 29 -12.86 -10.79 -4.62
CA MET A 29 -11.59 -10.37 -4.05
C MET A 29 -10.68 -11.57 -3.78
N LYS A 30 -9.39 -11.33 -3.94
CA LYS A 30 -8.32 -12.28 -3.63
C LYS A 30 -8.10 -12.39 -2.11
N SER A 31 -7.22 -13.31 -1.70
CA SER A 31 -6.78 -13.43 -0.30
C SER A 31 -6.08 -12.16 0.18
N ILE A 32 -6.23 -11.83 1.50
CA ILE A 32 -5.47 -10.76 2.16
C ILE A 32 -3.96 -10.98 2.11
N ARG A 33 -3.49 -12.21 1.89
CA ARG A 33 -2.08 -12.52 1.64
C ARG A 33 -1.51 -11.73 0.45
N SER A 34 -2.38 -11.32 -0.47
CA SER A 34 -1.99 -10.51 -1.64
C SER A 34 -1.54 -9.09 -1.28
N VAL A 35 -1.95 -8.60 -0.11
CA VAL A 35 -1.61 -7.27 0.42
C VAL A 35 -0.30 -7.30 1.21
N TYR A 36 -0.09 -8.37 1.97
CA TYR A 36 1.11 -8.58 2.77
C TYR A 36 2.09 -9.47 2.03
N LYS A 37 3.15 -8.89 1.46
CA LYS A 37 4.20 -9.64 0.78
C LYS A 37 5.54 -9.35 1.43
N ILE A 38 6.25 -10.42 1.79
CA ILE A 38 7.60 -10.34 2.33
C ILE A 38 8.56 -10.16 1.16
N GLY A 39 9.40 -9.14 1.20
CA GLY A 39 10.35 -8.85 0.12
C GLY A 39 11.33 -7.76 0.47
N HIS A 40 12.31 -7.57 -0.38
CA HIS A 40 13.31 -6.51 -0.24
C HIS A 40 12.79 -5.19 -0.80
N GLY A 41 13.06 -4.08 -0.08
CA GLY A 41 12.78 -2.73 -0.55
C GLY A 41 13.60 -2.34 -1.79
N PRO A 42 13.51 -1.10 -2.22
CA PRO A 42 12.72 -0.02 -1.62
C PRO A 42 11.30 0.11 -2.16
N SER A 43 10.97 -0.52 -3.31
CA SER A 43 9.68 -0.32 -3.98
C SER A 43 9.02 -1.64 -4.38
N SER A 44 7.75 -1.79 -4.06
CA SER A 44 6.98 -2.96 -4.50
C SER A 44 6.74 -2.98 -6.01
N SER A 45 6.49 -1.82 -6.62
CA SER A 45 6.25 -1.70 -8.07
C SER A 45 7.53 -1.66 -8.89
N HIS A 46 8.60 -1.03 -8.36
CA HIS A 46 9.85 -0.83 -9.09
C HIS A 46 10.95 -1.85 -8.77
N THR A 47 10.82 -2.60 -7.67
CA THR A 47 11.84 -3.58 -7.25
C THR A 47 11.24 -4.99 -7.19
N VAL A 48 10.21 -5.21 -6.34
CA VAL A 48 9.63 -6.55 -6.14
C VAL A 48 8.92 -7.07 -7.39
N GLY A 49 8.10 -6.25 -8.05
CA GLY A 49 7.41 -6.61 -9.29
C GLY A 49 8.37 -6.98 -10.43
N PRO A 50 9.34 -6.12 -10.78
CA PRO A 50 10.38 -6.42 -11.77
C PRO A 50 11.21 -7.66 -11.46
N TYR A 51 11.63 -7.86 -10.21
CA TYR A 51 12.32 -9.08 -9.79
C TYR A 51 11.46 -10.34 -10.06
N ARG A 52 10.17 -10.28 -9.65
CA ARG A 52 9.23 -11.39 -9.84
C ARG A 52 8.99 -11.68 -11.31
N ALA A 53 8.83 -10.66 -12.16
CA ALA A 53 8.69 -10.80 -13.61
C ALA A 53 9.91 -11.50 -14.22
N ALA A 54 11.10 -11.03 -13.88
CA ALA A 54 12.36 -11.58 -14.32
C ALA A 54 12.51 -13.06 -13.91
N LYS A 55 12.20 -13.38 -12.64
CA LYS A 55 12.26 -14.74 -12.10
C LYS A 55 11.30 -15.69 -12.84
N ILE A 56 10.06 -15.29 -13.05
CA ILE A 56 9.04 -16.09 -13.73
C ILE A 56 9.44 -16.34 -15.19
N LEU A 57 9.87 -15.30 -15.91
CA LEU A 57 10.27 -15.44 -17.30
C LEU A 57 11.55 -16.25 -17.46
N GLY A 58 12.55 -16.07 -16.58
CA GLY A 58 13.76 -16.87 -16.58
C GLY A 58 13.49 -18.36 -16.34
N GLN A 59 12.52 -18.70 -15.48
CA GLN A 59 12.10 -20.09 -15.26
C GLN A 59 11.32 -20.67 -16.44
N ARG A 60 10.55 -19.84 -17.17
CA ARG A 60 9.75 -20.29 -18.33
C ARG A 60 10.57 -20.50 -19.59
N TYR A 61 11.67 -19.78 -19.75
CA TYR A 61 12.53 -19.82 -20.94
C TYR A 61 13.98 -20.14 -20.56
N PRO A 62 14.23 -21.36 -20.04
CA PRO A 62 15.57 -21.77 -19.59
C PRO A 62 16.58 -21.92 -20.75
N GLU A 63 16.08 -21.96 -21.97
CA GLU A 63 16.90 -22.04 -23.20
C GLU A 63 17.54 -20.71 -23.61
N ALA A 64 17.11 -19.59 -23.00
CA ALA A 64 17.68 -18.26 -23.29
C ALA A 64 19.07 -18.12 -22.65
N ASP A 65 20.03 -17.67 -23.45
CA ASP A 65 21.41 -17.40 -23.02
C ASP A 65 21.66 -15.94 -22.66
N ALA A 66 20.78 -15.02 -23.11
CA ALA A 66 20.84 -13.61 -22.78
C ALA A 66 19.44 -12.99 -22.65
N TRP A 67 19.37 -11.87 -21.93
CA TRP A 67 18.14 -11.10 -21.73
C TRP A 67 18.38 -9.63 -21.97
N GLN A 68 17.44 -8.99 -22.68
CA GLN A 68 17.35 -7.52 -22.79
C GLN A 68 16.01 -7.09 -22.21
N VAL A 69 16.03 -6.13 -21.27
CA VAL A 69 14.84 -5.64 -20.59
C VAL A 69 14.73 -4.14 -20.76
N THR A 70 13.68 -3.68 -21.45
CA THR A 70 13.37 -2.27 -21.60
C THR A 70 12.36 -1.86 -20.55
N LEU A 71 12.69 -0.83 -19.78
CA LEU A 71 11.86 -0.19 -18.76
C LEU A 71 11.26 1.08 -19.34
N CYS A 72 9.93 1.24 -19.20
CA CYS A 72 9.18 2.37 -19.77
C CYS A 72 8.34 3.07 -18.69
N GLY A 73 7.94 4.32 -18.97
CA GLY A 73 7.13 5.15 -18.08
C GLY A 73 7.81 5.41 -16.73
N SER A 74 7.09 5.27 -15.62
CA SER A 74 7.62 5.53 -14.27
C SER A 74 8.87 4.69 -13.97
N LEU A 75 8.93 3.44 -14.43
CA LEU A 75 10.11 2.58 -14.30
C LEU A 75 11.35 3.14 -15.00
N ALA A 76 11.18 3.89 -16.10
CA ALA A 76 12.30 4.51 -16.80
C ALA A 76 12.79 5.78 -16.07
N PHE A 77 11.90 6.52 -15.42
CA PHE A 77 12.25 7.78 -14.75
C PHE A 77 12.85 7.57 -13.36
N THR A 78 12.30 6.63 -12.59
CA THR A 78 12.68 6.45 -11.18
C THR A 78 13.34 5.09 -10.88
N GLY A 79 13.41 4.20 -11.87
CA GLY A 79 13.90 2.83 -11.69
C GLY A 79 15.37 2.73 -11.28
N GLU A 80 16.21 3.70 -11.63
CA GLU A 80 17.61 3.75 -11.15
C GLU A 80 17.64 3.94 -9.63
N GLY A 81 16.89 4.93 -9.10
CA GLY A 81 16.79 5.20 -7.66
C GLY A 81 16.12 4.07 -6.87
N HIS A 82 15.24 3.31 -7.51
CA HIS A 82 14.58 2.14 -6.93
C HIS A 82 15.34 0.83 -7.11
N GLY A 83 16.54 0.84 -7.70
CA GLY A 83 17.33 -0.38 -7.92
C GLY A 83 16.68 -1.39 -8.87
N THR A 84 15.78 -0.96 -9.77
CA THR A 84 15.02 -1.86 -10.66
C THR A 84 15.93 -2.76 -11.50
N GLY A 85 16.97 -2.19 -12.09
CA GLY A 85 17.95 -2.96 -12.88
C GLY A 85 18.72 -3.98 -12.05
N LYS A 86 19.06 -3.63 -10.79
CA LYS A 86 19.71 -4.55 -9.84
C LYS A 86 18.78 -5.72 -9.49
N ALA A 87 17.50 -5.43 -9.23
CA ALA A 87 16.50 -6.45 -8.93
C ALA A 87 16.29 -7.42 -10.10
N ILE A 88 16.20 -6.91 -11.33
CA ILE A 88 16.09 -7.75 -12.53
C ILE A 88 17.32 -8.62 -12.70
N ARG A 89 18.53 -8.07 -12.57
CA ARG A 89 19.78 -8.83 -12.69
C ARG A 89 19.98 -9.87 -11.59
N ALA A 90 19.39 -9.68 -10.43
CA ALA A 90 19.39 -10.70 -9.36
C ALA A 90 18.62 -11.96 -9.76
N ALA A 91 17.60 -11.83 -10.61
CA ALA A 91 16.83 -12.95 -11.14
C ALA A 91 17.32 -13.43 -12.51
N LEU A 92 17.86 -12.54 -13.35
CA LEU A 92 18.41 -12.80 -14.68
C LEU A 92 19.84 -12.23 -14.75
N PRO A 93 20.85 -12.98 -14.28
CA PRO A 93 22.24 -12.52 -14.28
C PRO A 93 22.70 -12.11 -15.69
N GLY A 94 23.35 -10.94 -15.78
CA GLY A 94 23.85 -10.43 -17.07
C GLY A 94 22.80 -9.73 -17.95
N ALA A 95 21.54 -9.59 -17.52
CA ALA A 95 20.51 -8.89 -18.29
C ALA A 95 20.92 -7.44 -18.64
N GLU A 96 20.77 -7.08 -19.90
CA GLU A 96 20.90 -5.72 -20.38
C GLU A 96 19.65 -4.94 -20.01
N ILE A 97 19.80 -3.78 -19.35
CA ILE A 97 18.69 -2.92 -18.92
C ILE A 97 18.71 -1.61 -19.71
N ILE A 98 17.60 -1.31 -20.37
CA ILE A 98 17.40 -0.10 -21.18
C ILE A 98 16.30 0.74 -20.51
N PHE A 99 16.61 1.99 -20.17
CA PHE A 99 15.63 2.96 -19.66
C PHE A 99 15.09 3.79 -20.83
N ASN A 100 13.89 3.43 -21.32
CA ASN A 100 13.23 4.15 -22.42
C ASN A 100 12.27 5.21 -21.84
N ARG A 101 12.70 6.47 -21.89
CA ARG A 101 11.95 7.64 -21.39
C ARG A 101 11.09 8.32 -22.46
N GLU A 102 11.18 7.86 -23.71
CA GLU A 102 10.52 8.50 -24.86
C GLU A 102 9.22 7.79 -25.28
N GLU A 103 8.91 6.62 -24.72
CA GLU A 103 7.74 5.84 -25.11
C GLU A 103 6.45 6.44 -24.53
N GLU A 104 5.60 6.93 -25.42
CA GLU A 104 4.30 7.54 -25.10
C GLU A 104 3.14 6.51 -25.25
N ASN A 105 1.97 6.85 -24.71
CA ASN A 105 0.73 6.04 -24.80
C ASN A 105 0.89 4.62 -24.27
N LEU A 106 1.61 4.46 -23.17
CA LEU A 106 1.79 3.17 -22.51
C LEU A 106 0.47 2.63 -21.94
N PRO A 107 0.19 1.32 -22.10
CA PRO A 107 -1.02 0.70 -21.51
C PRO A 107 -0.98 0.66 -19.97
N HIS A 108 0.18 0.87 -19.37
CA HIS A 108 0.38 0.96 -17.93
C HIS A 108 1.65 1.76 -17.62
N PRO A 109 1.66 2.64 -16.59
CA PRO A 109 2.83 3.47 -16.25
C PRO A 109 4.08 2.67 -15.86
N ASN A 110 3.92 1.45 -15.35
CA ASN A 110 5.04 0.56 -15.00
C ASN A 110 5.15 -0.58 -16.01
N THR A 111 5.50 -0.25 -17.24
CA THR A 111 5.67 -1.21 -18.34
C THR A 111 7.11 -1.68 -18.46
N MET A 112 7.28 -2.99 -18.63
CA MET A 112 8.55 -3.66 -18.93
C MET A 112 8.41 -4.49 -20.22
N ILE A 113 9.43 -4.50 -21.06
CA ILE A 113 9.50 -5.34 -22.25
C ILE A 113 10.70 -6.25 -22.10
N PHE A 114 10.46 -7.56 -21.94
CA PHE A 114 11.48 -8.58 -21.83
C PHE A 114 11.69 -9.22 -23.19
N LYS A 115 12.94 -9.29 -23.64
CA LYS A 115 13.36 -10.07 -24.81
C LYS A 115 14.35 -11.15 -24.34
N ALA A 116 13.99 -12.40 -24.58
CA ALA A 116 14.89 -13.54 -24.40
C ALA A 116 15.66 -13.74 -25.70
N LEU A 117 16.97 -13.93 -25.62
CA LEU A 117 17.85 -14.18 -26.77
C LEU A 117 18.47 -15.56 -26.62
N LYS A 118 18.74 -16.18 -27.78
CA LYS A 118 19.51 -17.39 -27.91
C LYS A 118 20.40 -17.26 -29.13
N ASP A 119 21.69 -17.52 -28.99
CA ASP A 119 22.69 -17.35 -30.04
C ASP A 119 22.64 -15.97 -30.73
N GLY A 120 22.26 -14.93 -29.97
CA GLY A 120 22.13 -13.54 -30.45
C GLY A 120 20.79 -13.19 -31.12
N GLU A 121 19.92 -14.16 -31.35
CA GLU A 121 18.58 -13.95 -31.94
C GLU A 121 17.49 -13.87 -30.88
N VAL A 122 16.50 -12.97 -31.06
CA VAL A 122 15.36 -12.86 -30.15
C VAL A 122 14.39 -14.02 -30.36
N ILE A 123 14.28 -14.91 -29.37
CA ILE A 123 13.36 -16.05 -29.38
C ILE A 123 11.99 -15.75 -28.82
N ILE A 124 11.88 -14.75 -27.93
CA ILE A 124 10.61 -14.33 -27.34
C ILE A 124 10.63 -12.84 -26.96
N THR A 125 9.49 -12.19 -27.08
CA THR A 125 9.24 -10.85 -26.53
C THR A 125 7.97 -10.89 -25.68
N LYS A 126 8.04 -10.43 -24.45
CA LYS A 126 6.92 -10.33 -23.51
C LYS A 126 6.83 -8.92 -22.91
N ARG A 127 5.63 -8.33 -22.97
CA ARG A 127 5.32 -7.10 -22.25
C ARG A 127 4.72 -7.47 -20.90
N VAL A 128 5.26 -6.87 -19.83
CA VAL A 128 4.86 -7.13 -18.45
C VAL A 128 4.58 -5.81 -17.74
N PHE A 129 3.53 -5.78 -16.96
CA PHE A 129 3.13 -4.61 -16.16
C PHE A 129 3.32 -4.90 -14.69
N SER A 130 3.97 -4.00 -13.96
CA SER A 130 4.02 -4.04 -12.50
C SER A 130 2.84 -3.25 -11.94
N ILE A 131 1.80 -3.97 -11.48
CA ILE A 131 0.48 -3.43 -11.13
C ILE A 131 0.34 -3.02 -9.66
N GLY A 132 1.44 -2.80 -8.96
CA GLY A 132 1.48 -2.40 -7.55
C GLY A 132 1.55 -3.58 -6.58
N GLY A 133 1.99 -3.31 -5.34
CA GLY A 133 2.13 -4.33 -4.29
C GLY A 133 3.02 -5.53 -4.64
N GLY A 134 3.94 -5.41 -5.61
CA GLY A 134 4.77 -6.51 -6.11
C GLY A 134 4.03 -7.51 -7.00
N SER A 135 2.82 -7.21 -7.43
CA SER A 135 2.05 -8.00 -8.40
C SER A 135 2.41 -7.61 -9.82
N ILE A 136 2.35 -8.57 -10.72
CA ILE A 136 2.62 -8.37 -12.15
C ILE A 136 1.45 -8.89 -13.01
N ARG A 137 1.37 -8.38 -14.23
CA ARG A 137 0.49 -8.89 -15.28
C ARG A 137 1.30 -9.01 -16.57
N ILE A 138 1.31 -10.19 -17.16
CA ILE A 138 1.93 -10.43 -18.48
C ILE A 138 0.85 -10.19 -19.54
N GLU A 139 1.17 -9.39 -20.56
CA GLU A 139 0.24 -9.08 -21.64
C GLU A 139 -0.21 -10.34 -22.39
N GLY A 140 -1.52 -10.49 -22.58
CA GLY A 140 -2.11 -11.67 -23.24
C GLY A 140 -2.22 -12.91 -22.36
N GLU A 141 -1.81 -12.84 -21.10
CA GLU A 141 -1.97 -13.94 -20.13
C GLU A 141 -3.03 -13.59 -19.09
N SER A 142 -3.73 -14.62 -18.60
CA SER A 142 -4.60 -14.44 -17.45
C SER A 142 -3.78 -13.95 -16.24
N PRO A 143 -4.30 -13.04 -15.41
CA PRO A 143 -3.60 -12.63 -14.20
C PRO A 143 -3.19 -13.86 -13.37
N ASP A 144 -2.02 -13.77 -12.72
CA ASP A 144 -1.53 -14.80 -11.79
C ASP A 144 -2.68 -15.35 -10.91
N GLU A 145 -2.79 -16.67 -10.82
CA GLU A 145 -3.87 -17.42 -10.16
C GLU A 145 -3.88 -17.28 -8.62
N GLU A 146 -3.77 -16.06 -8.10
CA GLU A 146 -4.18 -15.82 -6.72
C GLU A 146 -5.68 -16.06 -6.67
N LYS A 147 -6.12 -17.14 -6.02
CA LYS A 147 -7.53 -17.52 -5.93
C LYS A 147 -8.36 -16.36 -5.40
N GLU A 148 -9.41 -16.06 -6.10
CA GLU A 148 -10.49 -15.23 -5.60
C GLU A 148 -11.24 -16.04 -4.53
N ILE A 149 -11.30 -15.50 -3.32
CA ILE A 149 -11.89 -16.23 -2.18
C ILE A 149 -13.06 -15.50 -1.53
N TYR A 150 -13.14 -14.17 -1.71
CA TYR A 150 -14.27 -13.39 -1.20
C TYR A 150 -15.23 -13.06 -2.34
N PRO A 151 -16.48 -13.52 -2.28
CA PRO A 151 -17.51 -13.11 -3.24
C PRO A 151 -17.92 -11.65 -3.07
N GLN A 152 -17.78 -11.07 -1.85
CA GLN A 152 -18.02 -9.65 -1.58
C GLN A 152 -16.84 -8.83 -2.10
N ASN A 153 -17.14 -7.71 -2.75
CA ASN A 153 -16.13 -6.80 -3.29
C ASN A 153 -16.26 -5.35 -2.79
N SER A 154 -17.20 -5.07 -1.90
CA SER A 154 -17.38 -3.77 -1.24
C SER A 154 -17.45 -3.92 0.27
N PHE A 155 -17.10 -2.86 1.01
CA PHE A 155 -17.27 -2.90 2.46
C PHE A 155 -18.75 -2.96 2.85
N ALA A 156 -19.63 -2.34 2.07
CA ALA A 156 -21.07 -2.39 2.27
C ALA A 156 -21.60 -3.84 2.24
N GLU A 157 -21.14 -4.67 1.31
CA GLU A 157 -21.52 -6.09 1.24
C GLU A 157 -20.97 -6.89 2.43
N ILE A 158 -19.72 -6.64 2.83
CA ILE A 158 -19.11 -7.26 4.02
C ILE A 158 -19.89 -6.87 5.27
N LEU A 159 -20.21 -5.59 5.44
CA LEU A 159 -21.00 -5.08 6.54
C LEU A 159 -22.38 -5.73 6.61
N GLN A 160 -23.05 -5.86 5.48
CA GLN A 160 -24.35 -6.51 5.40
C GLN A 160 -24.27 -7.99 5.82
N CYS A 161 -23.28 -8.72 5.30
CA CYS A 161 -23.04 -10.12 5.68
C CYS A 161 -22.78 -10.27 7.18
N CYS A 162 -21.87 -9.47 7.74
CA CYS A 162 -21.56 -9.52 9.18
C CYS A 162 -22.79 -9.22 10.05
N LYS A 163 -23.61 -8.23 9.69
CA LYS A 163 -24.83 -7.89 10.43
C LYS A 163 -25.92 -8.94 10.33
N GLN A 164 -26.10 -9.54 9.14
CA GLN A 164 -27.11 -10.60 8.93
C GLN A 164 -26.77 -11.87 9.71
N GLU A 165 -25.49 -12.20 9.79
CA GLU A 165 -25.03 -13.42 10.43
C GLU A 165 -24.62 -13.23 11.90
N GLY A 166 -24.58 -11.99 12.38
CA GLY A 166 -24.20 -11.67 13.76
C GLY A 166 -22.72 -11.96 14.07
N ILE A 167 -21.83 -11.84 13.08
CA ILE A 167 -20.39 -12.11 13.20
C ILE A 167 -19.56 -10.84 13.14
N SER A 168 -18.37 -10.88 13.73
CA SER A 168 -17.37 -9.81 13.63
C SER A 168 -16.68 -9.78 12.27
N LEU A 169 -15.97 -8.69 11.97
CA LEU A 169 -15.15 -8.58 10.77
C LEU A 169 -14.05 -9.65 10.72
N THR A 170 -13.42 -9.96 11.85
CA THR A 170 -12.38 -10.98 11.93
C THR A 170 -12.92 -12.39 11.71
N GLU A 171 -14.08 -12.73 12.28
CA GLU A 171 -14.77 -14.01 12.02
C GLU A 171 -15.14 -14.14 10.54
N PHE A 172 -15.62 -13.07 9.90
CA PHE A 172 -15.87 -13.04 8.46
C PHE A 172 -14.60 -13.37 7.69
N ILE A 173 -13.48 -12.71 7.99
CA ILE A 173 -12.20 -12.91 7.28
C ILE A 173 -11.73 -14.37 7.44
N TYR A 174 -11.69 -14.90 8.65
CA TYR A 174 -11.21 -16.26 8.90
C TYR A 174 -12.10 -17.33 8.27
N ARG A 175 -13.38 -17.07 8.11
CA ARG A 175 -14.29 -17.98 7.40
C ARG A 175 -13.88 -18.20 5.94
N TYR A 176 -13.46 -17.14 5.24
CA TYR A 176 -13.04 -17.22 3.84
C TYR A 176 -11.57 -17.63 3.68
N GLU A 177 -10.68 -17.13 4.53
CA GLU A 177 -9.24 -17.41 4.46
C GLU A 177 -8.87 -18.80 5.02
N GLY A 178 -9.67 -19.35 5.93
CA GLY A 178 -9.36 -20.55 6.71
C GLY A 178 -8.29 -20.30 7.78
N GLU A 179 -8.12 -21.30 8.66
CA GLU A 179 -7.19 -21.21 9.81
C GLU A 179 -5.72 -20.97 9.41
N ALA A 180 -5.31 -21.46 8.25
CA ALA A 180 -3.93 -21.32 7.75
C ALA A 180 -3.50 -19.86 7.49
N VAL A 181 -4.43 -18.90 7.49
CA VAL A 181 -4.08 -17.48 7.37
C VAL A 181 -3.45 -16.95 8.65
N LYS A 182 -3.83 -17.45 9.82
CA LYS A 182 -3.21 -17.03 11.10
C LYS A 182 -1.73 -17.33 11.16
N ASP A 183 -1.30 -18.50 10.68
CA ASP A 183 0.11 -18.84 10.61
C ASP A 183 0.87 -17.93 9.64
N TYR A 184 0.23 -17.59 8.52
CA TYR A 184 0.78 -16.61 7.58
C TYR A 184 0.90 -15.22 8.20
N LEU A 185 -0.12 -14.74 8.89
CA LEU A 185 -0.09 -13.44 9.58
C LEU A 185 0.95 -13.41 10.70
N ARG A 186 1.14 -14.53 11.42
CA ARG A 186 2.20 -14.65 12.43
C ARG A 186 3.59 -14.53 11.80
N MET A 187 3.82 -15.18 10.66
CA MET A 187 5.07 -15.01 9.91
C MET A 187 5.26 -13.56 9.43
N VAL A 188 4.22 -12.95 8.88
CA VAL A 188 4.21 -11.54 8.46
C VAL A 188 4.56 -10.64 9.65
N TRP A 189 3.93 -10.86 10.80
CA TRP A 189 4.16 -10.09 12.02
C TRP A 189 5.59 -10.23 12.54
N SER A 190 6.14 -11.44 12.55
CA SER A 190 7.55 -11.67 12.92
C SER A 190 8.51 -10.84 12.06
N VAL A 191 8.33 -10.84 10.74
CA VAL A 191 9.18 -10.06 9.82
C VAL A 191 9.01 -8.54 10.04
N MET A 192 7.79 -8.07 10.31
CA MET A 192 7.53 -6.66 10.64
C MET A 192 8.26 -6.25 11.93
N GLN A 193 8.19 -7.07 12.98
CA GLN A 193 8.92 -6.82 14.25
C GLN A 193 10.43 -6.80 14.04
N GLU A 194 10.96 -7.77 13.29
CA GLU A 194 12.39 -7.85 12.99
C GLU A 194 12.87 -6.61 12.23
N ALA A 195 12.09 -6.10 11.26
CA ALA A 195 12.42 -4.87 10.54
C ALA A 195 12.50 -3.66 11.49
N ILE A 196 11.54 -3.52 12.42
CA ILE A 196 11.60 -2.47 13.46
C ILE A 196 12.86 -2.62 14.32
N GLN A 197 13.11 -3.82 14.83
CA GLN A 197 14.24 -4.07 15.72
C GLN A 197 15.60 -3.84 15.05
N ARG A 198 15.75 -4.15 13.77
CA ARG A 198 16.94 -3.83 12.98
C ARG A 198 17.10 -2.33 12.79
N GLY A 199 16.03 -1.66 12.32
CA GLY A 199 16.06 -0.22 12.05
C GLY A 199 16.31 0.64 13.29
N LEU A 200 15.81 0.24 14.47
CA LEU A 200 16.09 0.92 15.74
C LEU A 200 17.56 0.83 16.18
N LYS A 201 18.32 -0.13 15.67
CA LYS A 201 19.75 -0.30 15.97
C LYS A 201 20.65 0.30 14.90
N ALA A 202 20.11 0.51 13.70
CA ALA A 202 20.89 0.95 12.55
C ALA A 202 21.22 2.45 12.61
N GLU A 203 22.42 2.80 12.18
CA GLU A 203 22.94 4.17 12.12
C GLU A 203 23.58 4.44 10.75
N GLY A 204 23.92 5.67 10.47
CA GLY A 204 24.62 6.07 9.27
C GLY A 204 23.74 6.82 8.26
N ILE A 205 24.17 6.82 7.01
CA ILE A 205 23.52 7.52 5.90
C ILE A 205 22.88 6.48 4.98
N LEU A 206 21.64 6.74 4.55
CA LEU A 206 20.92 5.90 3.60
C LEU A 206 21.57 5.94 2.21
N PRO A 207 21.52 4.85 1.44
CA PRO A 207 22.12 4.79 0.11
C PRO A 207 21.41 5.73 -0.89
N GLY A 208 22.04 6.01 -2.03
CA GLY A 208 21.44 6.77 -3.14
C GLY A 208 21.88 8.24 -3.24
N GLY A 209 22.76 8.70 -2.34
CA GLY A 209 23.45 10.01 -2.51
C GLY A 209 22.70 11.25 -2.03
N LEU A 210 21.49 11.11 -1.44
CA LEU A 210 20.78 12.27 -0.83
C LEU A 210 21.35 12.74 0.50
N GLY A 211 22.27 11.96 1.12
CA GLY A 211 22.83 12.30 2.41
C GLY A 211 21.85 12.21 3.57
N VAL A 212 20.75 11.47 3.42
CA VAL A 212 19.74 11.29 4.48
C VAL A 212 20.29 10.39 5.57
N SER A 213 20.46 10.95 6.77
CA SER A 213 20.87 10.18 7.95
C SER A 213 19.69 9.38 8.51
N ARG A 214 19.98 8.17 9.01
CA ARG A 214 19.02 7.38 9.78
C ARG A 214 18.66 8.10 11.08
N LYS A 215 17.37 8.10 11.42
CA LYS A 215 16.81 8.86 12.56
C LYS A 215 16.03 7.98 13.54
N ALA A 216 15.71 6.74 13.16
CA ALA A 216 14.89 5.84 14.00
C ALA A 216 15.48 5.65 15.40
N LYS A 217 16.78 5.33 15.48
CA LYS A 217 17.49 5.18 16.76
C LYS A 217 17.47 6.47 17.57
N LEU A 218 17.75 7.61 16.92
CA LEU A 218 17.73 8.92 17.59
C LEU A 218 16.34 9.20 18.19
N LEU A 219 15.26 9.00 17.43
CA LEU A 219 13.89 9.18 17.90
C LEU A 219 13.54 8.22 19.05
N PHE A 220 14.03 6.99 19.01
CA PHE A 220 13.76 6.00 20.04
C PHE A 220 14.47 6.30 21.36
N GLU A 221 15.74 6.72 21.30
CA GLU A 221 16.59 6.98 22.47
C GLU A 221 16.40 8.38 23.06
N MET A 222 15.99 9.37 22.23
CA MET A 222 15.82 10.74 22.66
C MET A 222 14.73 10.87 23.74
N ARG A 223 15.00 11.72 24.71
CA ARG A 223 14.02 12.17 25.71
C ARG A 223 13.98 13.69 25.74
N CYS A 224 12.78 14.25 25.68
CA CYS A 224 12.61 15.68 25.84
C CYS A 224 12.27 16.03 27.28
N TYR A 225 12.71 17.21 27.73
CA TYR A 225 12.32 17.71 29.05
C TYR A 225 10.80 17.93 29.08
N ASN A 226 10.12 17.42 30.12
CA ASN A 226 8.66 17.45 30.28
C ASN A 226 7.88 16.70 29.18
N GLU A 227 8.44 15.61 28.63
CA GLU A 227 7.72 14.75 27.69
C GLU A 227 6.49 14.12 28.37
N ASN A 228 5.29 14.47 27.92
CA ASN A 228 4.05 13.86 28.38
C ASN A 228 3.75 12.54 27.63
N ALA A 229 2.71 11.82 28.07
CA ALA A 229 2.35 10.52 27.49
C ALA A 229 2.05 10.61 25.99
N ASP A 230 1.41 11.70 25.53
CA ASP A 230 1.06 11.86 24.10
C ASP A 230 2.29 12.10 23.24
N VAL A 231 3.23 12.92 23.71
CA VAL A 231 4.50 13.18 23.02
C VAL A 231 5.35 11.91 23.00
N THR A 232 5.40 11.17 24.12
CA THR A 232 6.10 9.86 24.16
C THR A 232 5.52 8.87 23.16
N MET A 233 4.19 8.72 23.13
CA MET A 233 3.50 7.86 22.18
C MET A 233 3.85 8.24 20.74
N ASN A 234 3.69 9.50 20.37
CA ASN A 234 3.95 10.00 19.03
C ASN A 234 5.41 9.79 18.62
N ARG A 235 6.35 10.04 19.51
CA ARG A 235 7.79 9.83 19.29
C ARG A 235 8.13 8.37 19.06
N LEU A 236 7.61 7.46 19.90
CA LEU A 236 7.87 6.02 19.76
C LEU A 236 7.27 5.47 18.46
N ILE A 237 6.03 5.81 18.14
CA ILE A 237 5.39 5.41 16.88
C ILE A 237 6.17 5.97 15.68
N ALA A 238 6.61 7.23 15.74
CA ALA A 238 7.46 7.79 14.70
C ALA A 238 8.79 7.02 14.60
N ALA A 239 9.43 6.67 15.71
CA ALA A 239 10.66 5.88 15.71
C ALA A 239 10.49 4.52 15.03
N TYR A 240 9.38 3.83 15.31
CA TYR A 240 9.04 2.53 14.70
C TYR A 240 8.74 2.65 13.21
N ALA A 241 8.00 3.70 12.80
CA ALA A 241 7.72 3.96 11.39
C ALA A 241 9.00 4.30 10.60
N TYR A 242 9.86 5.14 11.17
CA TYR A 242 11.18 5.44 10.61
C TYR A 242 12.05 4.19 10.51
N ALA A 243 12.06 3.34 11.54
CA ALA A 243 12.85 2.11 11.54
C ALA A 243 12.55 1.22 10.33
N VAL A 244 11.27 0.94 10.08
CA VAL A 244 10.86 0.13 8.92
C VAL A 244 11.13 0.86 7.61
N SER A 245 10.83 2.17 7.54
CA SER A 245 11.00 2.94 6.30
C SER A 245 12.47 3.11 5.91
N GLU A 246 13.36 3.25 6.88
CA GLU A 246 14.81 3.30 6.68
C GLU A 246 15.37 1.93 6.27
N GLU A 247 14.86 0.83 6.85
CA GLU A 247 15.19 -0.54 6.40
C GLU A 247 14.72 -0.77 4.97
N ASN A 248 13.50 -0.30 4.62
CA ASN A 248 13.01 -0.35 3.25
C ASN A 248 13.92 0.44 2.29
N ALA A 249 14.30 1.66 2.66
CA ALA A 249 15.16 2.51 1.83
C ALA A 249 16.57 1.93 1.63
N ASP A 250 17.03 1.12 2.57
CA ASP A 250 18.32 0.41 2.53
C ASP A 250 18.23 -1.00 1.92
N GLU A 251 17.16 -1.26 1.15
CA GLU A 251 16.92 -2.52 0.42
C GLU A 251 16.82 -3.76 1.32
N ASN A 252 16.55 -3.60 2.62
CA ASN A 252 16.41 -4.70 3.56
C ASN A 252 15.02 -5.37 3.47
N LEU A 253 14.87 -6.51 4.16
CA LEU A 253 13.66 -7.30 4.17
C LEU A 253 12.56 -6.58 4.97
N VAL A 254 11.42 -6.32 4.32
CA VAL A 254 10.22 -5.71 4.89
C VAL A 254 8.96 -6.45 4.44
N VAL A 255 7.81 -6.07 4.98
CA VAL A 255 6.51 -6.54 4.51
C VAL A 255 5.76 -5.39 3.86
N THR A 256 5.20 -5.61 2.67
CA THR A 256 4.30 -4.62 2.06
C THR A 256 3.04 -4.43 2.91
N ALA A 257 2.58 -3.18 3.09
CA ALA A 257 1.34 -2.87 3.81
C ALA A 257 0.72 -1.53 3.31
N PRO A 258 0.11 -1.46 2.11
CA PRO A 258 0.06 -2.47 1.06
C PRO A 258 1.28 -2.46 0.13
N THR A 259 2.19 -1.47 0.23
CA THR A 259 3.40 -1.34 -0.60
C THR A 259 4.66 -1.25 0.26
N CYS A 260 5.84 -1.39 -0.37
CA CYS A 260 7.11 -1.17 0.32
C CYS A 260 7.24 0.28 0.82
N GLY A 261 6.85 1.26 -0.02
CA GLY A 261 6.93 2.69 0.32
C GLY A 261 6.09 3.10 1.54
N SER A 262 5.06 2.32 1.86
CA SER A 262 4.17 2.55 3.01
C SER A 262 4.29 1.48 4.11
N SER A 263 5.32 0.64 4.04
CA SER A 263 5.51 -0.52 4.93
C SER A 263 5.72 -0.17 6.40
N GLY A 264 6.02 1.08 6.73
CA GLY A 264 6.26 1.54 8.10
C GLY A 264 4.99 1.91 8.88
N VAL A 265 3.87 2.20 8.22
CA VAL A 265 2.67 2.76 8.86
C VAL A 265 2.01 1.75 9.82
N LEU A 266 1.56 0.63 9.28
CA LEU A 266 0.82 -0.40 10.03
C LEU A 266 1.66 -1.05 11.14
N PRO A 267 2.89 -1.52 10.86
CA PRO A 267 3.66 -2.19 11.90
C PRO A 267 4.08 -1.25 13.04
N ALA A 268 4.30 0.05 12.78
CA ALA A 268 4.65 0.99 13.82
C ALA A 268 3.58 1.11 14.90
N VAL A 269 2.31 1.22 14.50
CA VAL A 269 1.19 1.31 15.42
C VAL A 269 0.96 0.00 16.16
N LEU A 270 0.96 -1.13 15.45
CA LEU A 270 0.74 -2.43 16.07
C LEU A 270 1.89 -2.84 17.00
N TYR A 271 3.14 -2.49 16.65
CA TYR A 271 4.29 -2.73 17.53
C TYR A 271 4.17 -1.95 18.83
N TYR A 272 3.79 -0.67 18.76
CA TYR A 272 3.52 0.14 19.95
C TYR A 272 2.39 -0.48 20.79
N MET A 273 1.32 -0.96 20.16
CA MET A 273 0.21 -1.58 20.89
C MET A 273 0.64 -2.88 21.59
N GLN A 274 1.45 -3.71 20.95
CA GLN A 274 1.92 -4.94 21.57
C GLN A 274 2.97 -4.68 22.65
N HIS A 275 4.02 -3.93 22.35
CA HIS A 275 5.19 -3.83 23.22
C HIS A 275 5.09 -2.75 24.30
N ASP A 276 4.40 -1.63 24.01
CA ASP A 276 4.28 -0.51 24.94
C ASP A 276 2.93 -0.49 25.66
N ARG A 277 1.87 -1.12 25.06
CA ARG A 277 0.54 -1.19 25.63
C ARG A 277 0.10 -2.57 26.11
N GLY A 278 0.87 -3.62 25.77
CA GLY A 278 0.69 -4.97 26.29
C GLY A 278 -0.44 -5.79 25.64
N PHE A 279 -0.86 -5.43 24.42
CA PHE A 279 -1.84 -6.26 23.70
C PHE A 279 -1.25 -7.63 23.32
N PRO A 280 -2.01 -8.73 23.45
CA PRO A 280 -1.53 -10.07 23.12
C PRO A 280 -1.38 -10.26 21.61
N GLU A 281 -0.49 -11.17 21.20
CA GLU A 281 -0.19 -11.42 19.78
C GLU A 281 -1.42 -11.82 18.97
N ASP A 282 -2.28 -12.66 19.50
CA ASP A 282 -3.48 -13.10 18.77
C ASP A 282 -4.41 -11.92 18.40
N GLU A 283 -4.53 -10.91 19.26
CA GLU A 283 -5.28 -9.68 18.95
C GLU A 283 -4.57 -8.85 17.90
N ILE A 284 -3.23 -8.84 17.86
CA ILE A 284 -2.45 -8.21 16.78
C ILE A 284 -2.67 -8.92 15.44
N LEU A 285 -2.78 -10.27 15.45
CA LEU A 285 -3.09 -11.02 14.22
C LEU A 285 -4.50 -10.70 13.70
N ASP A 286 -5.47 -10.56 14.59
CA ASP A 286 -6.84 -10.12 14.24
C ASP A 286 -6.86 -8.70 13.66
N ALA A 287 -6.07 -7.80 14.24
CA ALA A 287 -5.87 -6.45 13.72
C ALA A 287 -5.21 -6.46 12.32
N LEU A 288 -4.20 -7.30 12.11
CA LEU A 288 -3.59 -7.50 10.79
C LEU A 288 -4.59 -8.02 9.77
N ALA A 289 -5.45 -8.97 10.16
CA ALA A 289 -6.51 -9.48 9.29
C ALA A 289 -7.47 -8.36 8.85
N ALA A 290 -7.93 -7.54 9.80
CA ALA A 290 -8.79 -6.39 9.52
C ALA A 290 -8.11 -5.33 8.63
N GLY A 291 -6.84 -5.00 8.90
CA GLY A 291 -6.06 -4.13 8.01
C GLY A 291 -5.92 -4.72 6.60
N GLY A 292 -5.70 -6.04 6.51
CA GLY A 292 -5.57 -6.76 5.26
C GLY A 292 -6.80 -6.69 4.37
N ILE A 293 -8.01 -6.85 4.91
CA ILE A 293 -9.24 -6.77 4.12
C ILE A 293 -9.48 -5.35 3.58
N ILE A 294 -9.16 -4.31 4.37
CA ILE A 294 -9.23 -2.92 3.91
C ILE A 294 -8.26 -2.68 2.73
N GLY A 295 -7.01 -3.11 2.86
CA GLY A 295 -6.03 -3.00 1.78
C GLY A 295 -6.45 -3.78 0.52
N ASN A 296 -7.11 -4.91 0.70
CA ASN A 296 -7.60 -5.74 -0.40
C ASN A 296 -8.79 -5.08 -1.13
N LEU A 297 -9.73 -4.46 -0.39
CA LEU A 297 -10.82 -3.66 -0.95
C LEU A 297 -10.30 -2.48 -1.79
N ILE A 298 -9.32 -1.73 -1.27
CA ILE A 298 -8.70 -0.61 -2.01
C ILE A 298 -8.00 -1.12 -3.27
N ARG A 299 -7.25 -2.22 -3.16
CA ARG A 299 -6.56 -2.83 -4.31
C ARG A 299 -7.52 -3.31 -5.40
N THR A 300 -8.68 -3.84 -4.99
CA THR A 300 -9.69 -4.41 -5.91
C THR A 300 -10.47 -3.32 -6.63
N ASN A 301 -10.89 -2.28 -5.90
CA ASN A 301 -11.81 -1.25 -6.39
C ASN A 301 -11.11 0.04 -6.85
N ALA A 302 -9.81 0.17 -6.59
CA ALA A 302 -9.03 1.34 -6.95
C ALA A 302 -7.61 0.93 -7.38
N SER A 303 -6.60 1.51 -6.76
CA SER A 303 -5.19 1.17 -6.96
C SER A 303 -4.41 1.36 -5.67
N ILE A 304 -3.34 0.58 -5.51
CA ILE A 304 -2.33 0.76 -4.46
C ILE A 304 -0.99 1.20 -5.04
N SER A 305 -0.96 1.70 -6.28
CA SER A 305 0.27 2.10 -6.98
C SER A 305 0.43 3.62 -6.98
N GLY A 306 1.57 4.11 -6.49
CA GLY A 306 1.95 5.52 -6.55
C GLY A 306 2.07 6.05 -7.98
N ALA A 307 2.55 5.24 -8.92
CA ALA A 307 2.65 5.57 -10.33
C ALA A 307 1.27 5.70 -11.02
N GLU A 308 0.24 5.06 -10.47
CA GLU A 308 -1.11 5.11 -11.02
C GLU A 308 -1.97 6.20 -10.40
N CYS A 309 -1.93 6.34 -9.08
CA CYS A 309 -2.84 7.20 -8.31
C CYS A 309 -2.15 8.11 -7.29
N GLY A 310 -0.83 8.32 -7.37
CA GLY A 310 -0.10 9.12 -6.39
C GLY A 310 0.06 8.41 -5.04
N CYS A 311 0.65 9.11 -4.08
CA CYS A 311 0.94 8.55 -2.76
C CYS A 311 -0.32 8.32 -1.89
N GLN A 312 -1.47 8.92 -2.25
CA GLN A 312 -2.75 8.59 -1.64
C GLN A 312 -3.08 7.09 -1.75
N ALA A 313 -2.67 6.45 -2.87
CA ALA A 313 -2.85 5.01 -3.09
C ALA A 313 -1.93 4.16 -2.21
N GLU A 314 -0.77 4.65 -1.82
CA GLU A 314 0.17 3.92 -0.96
C GLU A 314 0.00 4.29 0.52
N ILE A 315 0.31 5.52 0.88
CA ILE A 315 0.25 6.03 2.26
C ILE A 315 -1.19 6.15 2.75
N GLY A 316 -2.12 6.62 1.89
CA GLY A 316 -3.54 6.68 2.23
C GLY A 316 -4.12 5.30 2.52
N SER A 317 -3.80 4.31 1.68
CA SER A 317 -4.20 2.91 1.89
C SER A 317 -3.61 2.34 3.19
N ALA A 318 -2.32 2.56 3.44
CA ALA A 318 -1.67 2.11 4.67
C ALA A 318 -2.26 2.77 5.93
N CYS A 319 -2.58 4.06 5.86
CA CYS A 319 -3.26 4.80 6.93
C CYS A 319 -4.63 4.20 7.22
N SER A 320 -5.42 3.92 6.18
CA SER A 320 -6.74 3.31 6.26
C SER A 320 -6.70 1.88 6.83
N MET A 321 -5.76 1.05 6.33
CA MET A 321 -5.47 -0.29 6.88
C MET A 321 -5.15 -0.23 8.38
N THR A 322 -4.29 0.72 8.76
CA THR A 322 -3.84 0.89 10.15
C THR A 322 -4.98 1.36 11.04
N ALA A 323 -5.83 2.26 10.57
CA ALA A 323 -7.01 2.73 11.31
C ALA A 323 -8.00 1.58 11.56
N ALA A 324 -8.30 0.76 10.55
CA ALA A 324 -9.16 -0.41 10.71
C ALA A 324 -8.55 -1.45 11.67
N ALA A 325 -7.25 -1.73 11.53
CA ALA A 325 -6.52 -2.64 12.42
C ALA A 325 -6.59 -2.17 13.88
N LEU A 326 -6.32 -0.91 14.15
CA LEU A 326 -6.36 -0.34 15.49
C LEU A 326 -7.79 -0.27 16.05
N ALA A 327 -8.79 0.05 15.21
CA ALA A 327 -10.19 0.03 15.61
C ALA A 327 -10.65 -1.39 16.02
N THR A 328 -10.22 -2.41 15.28
CA THR A 328 -10.45 -3.83 15.61
C THR A 328 -9.78 -4.20 16.92
N LEU A 329 -8.51 -3.83 17.11
CA LEU A 329 -7.75 -4.09 18.33
C LEU A 329 -8.41 -3.45 19.57
N TYR A 330 -9.09 -2.33 19.41
CA TYR A 330 -9.86 -1.67 20.47
C TYR A 330 -11.28 -2.24 20.64
N GLY A 331 -11.66 -3.30 19.94
CA GLY A 331 -12.98 -3.94 20.05
C GLY A 331 -14.14 -3.06 19.55
N LEU A 332 -13.86 -2.14 18.60
CA LEU A 332 -14.89 -1.30 18.02
C LEU A 332 -15.78 -2.13 17.07
N ASN A 333 -17.05 -1.72 16.95
CA ASN A 333 -17.98 -2.39 16.04
C ASN A 333 -17.65 -2.13 14.58
N ILE A 334 -18.22 -2.92 13.67
CA ILE A 334 -17.90 -2.88 12.25
C ILE A 334 -18.20 -1.52 11.59
N ASP A 335 -19.23 -0.79 12.04
CA ASP A 335 -19.53 0.56 11.53
C ASP A 335 -18.45 1.57 11.96
N GLN A 336 -17.90 1.42 13.15
CA GLN A 336 -16.78 2.24 13.65
C GLN A 336 -15.48 1.91 12.96
N ILE A 337 -15.23 0.62 12.66
CA ILE A 337 -14.06 0.16 11.89
C ILE A 337 -14.09 0.75 10.48
N GLU A 338 -15.25 0.67 9.80
CA GLU A 338 -15.43 1.27 8.48
C GLU A 338 -15.16 2.77 8.51
N TYR A 339 -15.76 3.48 9.47
CA TYR A 339 -15.60 4.93 9.55
C TYR A 339 -14.16 5.34 9.89
N ALA A 340 -13.44 4.57 10.71
CA ALA A 340 -12.02 4.82 10.94
C ALA A 340 -11.19 4.70 9.66
N ALA A 341 -11.46 3.67 8.84
CA ALA A 341 -10.81 3.46 7.56
C ALA A 341 -11.15 4.56 6.54
N GLU A 342 -12.41 5.01 6.51
CA GLU A 342 -12.91 6.10 5.69
C GLU A 342 -12.19 7.41 6.01
N ILE A 343 -12.24 7.89 7.27
CA ILE A 343 -11.55 9.12 7.71
C ILE A 343 -10.07 9.08 7.33
N ALA A 344 -9.42 7.94 7.55
CA ALA A 344 -8.00 7.78 7.29
C ALA A 344 -7.68 7.90 5.78
N MET A 345 -8.52 7.39 4.88
CA MET A 345 -8.35 7.53 3.44
C MET A 345 -8.68 8.94 2.98
N ASP A 346 -9.83 9.49 3.39
CA ASP A 346 -10.31 10.80 2.98
C ASP A 346 -9.25 11.90 3.21
N HIS A 347 -8.62 11.90 4.37
CA HIS A 347 -7.59 12.87 4.73
C HIS A 347 -6.23 12.67 4.04
N ASN A 348 -6.11 11.68 3.17
CA ASN A 348 -4.95 11.47 2.30
C ASN A 348 -5.26 11.72 0.80
N LEU A 349 -6.51 12.09 0.45
CA LEU A 349 -6.87 12.42 -0.93
C LEU A 349 -6.00 13.58 -1.45
N GLY A 350 -5.58 13.47 -2.71
CA GLY A 350 -4.73 14.46 -3.37
C GLY A 350 -3.24 14.36 -3.03
N LEU A 351 -2.80 13.39 -2.22
CA LEU A 351 -1.39 13.24 -1.86
C LEU A 351 -0.58 12.77 -3.07
N THR A 352 0.32 13.64 -3.55
CA THR A 352 1.20 13.38 -4.70
C THR A 352 2.28 12.35 -4.40
N CYS A 353 2.82 11.69 -5.42
CA CYS A 353 4.01 10.83 -5.33
C CYS A 353 5.16 11.46 -6.13
N ASP A 354 6.05 12.14 -5.44
CA ASP A 354 7.15 12.92 -5.99
C ASP A 354 8.47 12.64 -5.23
N PRO A 355 8.98 11.39 -5.25
CA PRO A 355 10.19 11.03 -4.52
C PRO A 355 11.41 11.75 -5.09
N VAL A 356 12.19 12.40 -4.20
CA VAL A 356 13.41 13.13 -4.60
C VAL A 356 14.43 12.14 -5.17
N ASN A 357 14.91 12.43 -6.38
CA ASN A 357 15.82 11.56 -7.15
C ASN A 357 15.31 10.12 -7.36
N GLY A 358 13.98 9.92 -7.31
CA GLY A 358 13.38 8.60 -7.40
C GLY A 358 13.64 7.69 -6.17
N LEU A 359 14.14 8.24 -5.07
CA LEU A 359 14.49 7.47 -3.87
C LEU A 359 13.32 7.47 -2.87
N VAL A 360 12.98 6.30 -2.33
CA VAL A 360 11.94 6.14 -1.31
C VAL A 360 12.44 6.62 0.06
N GLN A 361 12.85 7.90 0.12
CA GLN A 361 13.43 8.54 1.29
C GLN A 361 12.72 9.86 1.61
N ILE A 362 12.79 10.83 0.71
CA ILE A 362 12.14 12.14 0.85
C ILE A 362 11.01 12.25 -0.18
N PRO A 363 9.76 12.46 0.24
CA PRO A 363 9.25 12.60 1.62
C PRO A 363 8.75 11.29 2.25
N CYS A 364 9.02 10.13 1.68
CA CYS A 364 8.37 8.85 1.97
C CYS A 364 8.52 8.43 3.45
N ILE A 365 9.71 8.56 4.04
CA ILE A 365 9.98 8.14 5.42
C ILE A 365 9.11 8.94 6.40
N GLU A 366 9.07 10.27 6.25
CA GLU A 366 8.26 11.13 7.11
C GLU A 366 6.75 10.87 6.95
N ARG A 367 6.29 10.61 5.71
CA ARG A 367 4.89 10.30 5.42
C ARG A 367 4.42 9.05 6.16
N ASN A 368 5.27 8.02 6.32
CA ASN A 368 4.92 6.84 7.11
C ASN A 368 4.63 7.19 8.57
N ALA A 369 5.48 7.97 9.22
CA ALA A 369 5.28 8.40 10.60
C ALA A 369 4.01 9.25 10.78
N VAL A 370 3.81 10.23 9.90
CA VAL A 370 2.62 11.09 9.94
C VAL A 370 1.34 10.30 9.71
N ALA A 371 1.33 9.34 8.77
CA ALA A 371 0.18 8.49 8.51
C ALA A 371 -0.15 7.55 9.68
N ALA A 372 0.86 7.03 10.38
CA ALA A 372 0.67 6.22 11.59
C ALA A 372 -0.06 7.02 12.69
N MET A 373 0.35 8.26 12.95
CA MET A 373 -0.32 9.15 13.91
C MET A 373 -1.73 9.54 13.43
N ARG A 374 -1.92 9.78 12.14
CA ARG A 374 -3.24 10.08 11.56
C ARG A 374 -4.21 8.92 11.73
N ALA A 375 -3.77 7.67 11.56
CA ALA A 375 -4.59 6.50 11.78
C ALA A 375 -5.15 6.46 13.21
N ILE A 376 -4.35 6.79 14.22
CA ILE A 376 -4.79 6.88 15.63
C ILE A 376 -5.86 7.95 15.80
N SER A 377 -5.64 9.13 15.22
CA SER A 377 -6.61 10.23 15.27
C SER A 377 -7.93 9.85 14.60
N SER A 378 -7.89 9.12 13.47
CA SER A 378 -9.07 8.64 12.76
C SER A 378 -9.89 7.66 13.62
N VAL A 379 -9.24 6.74 14.32
CA VAL A 379 -9.90 5.81 15.25
C VAL A 379 -10.54 6.56 16.42
N ASN A 380 -9.86 7.55 16.96
CA ASN A 380 -10.43 8.35 18.06
C ASN A 380 -11.71 9.10 17.64
N LEU A 381 -11.74 9.65 16.42
CA LEU A 381 -12.95 10.30 15.88
C LEU A 381 -14.06 9.29 15.61
N SER A 382 -13.75 8.13 15.02
CA SER A 382 -14.76 7.13 14.67
C SER A 382 -15.52 6.60 15.88
N ARG A 383 -14.89 6.55 17.06
CA ARG A 383 -15.55 6.12 18.32
C ARG A 383 -16.79 6.92 18.65
N PHE A 384 -16.78 8.22 18.35
CA PHE A 384 -17.84 9.16 18.77
C PHE A 384 -18.76 9.58 17.62
N LEU A 385 -18.26 9.56 16.36
CA LEU A 385 -18.94 10.23 15.24
C LEU A 385 -19.53 9.28 14.21
N TYR A 386 -19.31 7.97 14.30
CA TYR A 386 -19.68 6.98 13.27
C TYR A 386 -21.18 7.03 12.89
N ALA A 387 -22.08 7.33 13.84
CA ALA A 387 -23.52 7.42 13.60
C ALA A 387 -23.93 8.67 12.79
N THR A 388 -23.03 9.63 12.60
CA THR A 388 -23.30 10.91 11.89
C THR A 388 -22.65 10.97 10.52
N ARG A 389 -21.90 9.95 10.12
CA ARG A 389 -21.20 9.90 8.82
C ARG A 389 -22.18 10.04 7.65
N LYS A 390 -21.72 10.62 6.55
CA LYS A 390 -22.49 10.84 5.31
C LYS A 390 -21.88 10.13 4.11
N ILE A 391 -20.60 9.80 4.18
CA ILE A 391 -19.82 9.19 3.11
C ILE A 391 -19.37 7.80 3.57
N SER A 392 -19.44 6.82 2.71
CA SER A 392 -18.98 5.46 2.99
C SER A 392 -17.51 5.28 2.63
N PHE A 393 -16.89 4.25 3.17
CA PHE A 393 -15.54 3.85 2.79
C PHE A 393 -15.43 3.54 1.29
N ASP A 394 -16.42 2.86 0.71
CA ASP A 394 -16.44 2.53 -0.71
C ASP A 394 -16.47 3.78 -1.60
N GLU A 395 -17.23 4.82 -1.20
CA GLU A 395 -17.27 6.11 -1.92
C GLU A 395 -15.93 6.85 -1.87
N VAL A 396 -15.24 6.81 -0.73
CA VAL A 396 -13.91 7.43 -0.58
C VAL A 396 -12.87 6.68 -1.40
N VAL A 397 -12.92 5.34 -1.46
CA VAL A 397 -12.04 4.53 -2.32
C VAL A 397 -12.24 4.86 -3.79
N ALA A 398 -13.50 4.96 -4.24
CA ALA A 398 -13.82 5.36 -5.60
C ALA A 398 -13.35 6.79 -5.91
N THR A 399 -13.48 7.70 -4.95
CA THR A 399 -12.99 9.09 -5.06
C THR A 399 -11.47 9.13 -5.15
N MET A 400 -10.76 8.35 -4.34
CA MET A 400 -9.30 8.23 -4.40
C MET A 400 -8.83 7.80 -5.79
N TYR A 401 -9.49 6.81 -6.40
CA TYR A 401 -9.15 6.35 -7.74
C TYR A 401 -9.33 7.46 -8.79
N ARG A 402 -10.48 8.16 -8.77
CA ARG A 402 -10.77 9.27 -9.69
C ARG A 402 -9.77 10.42 -9.52
N THR A 403 -9.58 10.88 -8.28
CA THR A 403 -8.59 11.92 -7.97
C THR A 403 -7.19 11.53 -8.44
N GLY A 404 -6.82 10.24 -8.31
CA GLY A 404 -5.55 9.71 -8.81
C GLY A 404 -5.44 9.79 -10.33
N LYS A 405 -6.53 9.51 -11.06
CA LYS A 405 -6.55 9.62 -12.53
C LYS A 405 -6.51 11.08 -13.00
N ASP A 406 -7.15 11.99 -12.26
CA ASP A 406 -7.15 13.43 -12.54
C ASP A 406 -5.82 14.11 -12.18
N MET A 407 -4.99 13.46 -11.35
CA MET A 407 -3.67 13.97 -10.95
C MET A 407 -2.75 14.04 -12.17
N ASP A 408 -2.09 15.18 -12.36
CA ASP A 408 -1.07 15.36 -13.42
C ASP A 408 0.03 14.29 -13.28
N GLU A 409 0.46 13.74 -14.40
CA GLU A 409 1.45 12.66 -14.47
C GLU A 409 2.77 12.97 -13.76
N LYS A 410 3.19 14.25 -13.76
CA LYS A 410 4.40 14.68 -13.03
C LYS A 410 4.34 14.46 -11.51
N TYR A 411 3.15 14.22 -10.95
CA TYR A 411 2.92 13.93 -9.53
C TYR A 411 2.68 12.44 -9.23
N ARG A 412 2.88 11.57 -10.23
CA ARG A 412 2.65 10.12 -10.13
C ARG A 412 3.94 9.32 -10.30
N GLU A 413 4.83 9.43 -9.30
CA GLU A 413 6.08 8.64 -9.21
C GLU A 413 7.04 8.84 -10.42
N THR A 414 7.10 10.07 -10.96
CA THR A 414 8.00 10.43 -12.07
C THR A 414 9.17 11.28 -11.63
N SER A 415 9.12 11.87 -10.45
CA SER A 415 10.11 12.85 -9.93
C SER A 415 10.24 14.14 -10.77
N HIS A 416 9.26 14.44 -11.63
CA HIS A 416 9.25 15.62 -12.48
C HIS A 416 8.49 16.80 -11.88
N GLY A 417 7.79 16.61 -10.76
CA GLY A 417 6.99 17.64 -10.10
C GLY A 417 7.30 17.78 -8.63
N GLY A 418 6.57 18.67 -7.96
CA GLY A 418 6.55 18.81 -6.52
C GLY A 418 7.90 19.02 -5.86
N LEU A 419 8.15 18.29 -4.78
CA LEU A 419 9.39 18.38 -3.99
C LEU A 419 10.62 17.95 -4.79
N ALA A 420 10.49 16.92 -5.64
CA ALA A 420 11.60 16.44 -6.46
C ALA A 420 12.13 17.52 -7.40
N GLN A 421 11.23 18.22 -8.10
CA GLN A 421 11.60 19.32 -8.99
C GLN A 421 12.28 20.47 -8.24
N LEU A 422 11.73 20.86 -7.07
CA LEU A 422 12.31 21.93 -6.25
C LEU A 422 13.68 21.56 -5.69
N TYR A 423 13.89 20.31 -5.35
CA TYR A 423 15.18 19.81 -4.86
C TYR A 423 16.25 19.85 -5.98
N ALA A 424 15.90 19.34 -7.17
CA ALA A 424 16.79 19.36 -8.33
C ALA A 424 17.19 20.78 -8.76
N ALA A 425 16.30 21.77 -8.58
CA ALA A 425 16.60 23.16 -8.89
C ALA A 425 17.55 23.86 -7.90
N LYS A 426 17.79 23.26 -6.71
CA LYS A 426 18.68 23.81 -5.67
C LYS A 426 20.08 23.20 -5.67
N ASN A 427 20.23 22.03 -6.25
CA ASN A 427 21.46 21.25 -6.32
C ASN A 427 21.83 20.97 -7.77
#